data_8d5a7e942a99d4bfe01474cab70aef2b
#
_entry.id   8d5a7e942a99d4bfe01474cab70aef2b
#
_cell.length_a   1.000
_cell.length_b   1.000
_cell.length_c   1.000
_cell.angle_alpha   90.00
_cell.angle_beta   90.00
_cell.angle_gamma   90.00
#
_symmetry.space_group_name_H-M   'P 1'
#
loop_
_entity.id
_entity.type
_entity.pdbx_description
1 polymer ?
#
loop_
_entity_poly.entity_id
_entity_poly.type
_entity_poly.pdbx_seq_one_letter_code
_entity_poly.pdbx_strand_id
1 'polypeptide(L)'
;AGPASRRSNQPSMHATVRTTPGTFVADELKTEYQRLELGLHFERQQAAIRVDFASRQIGNIDTDLLIREPAGRGQLSGQLKFDDLKLTTFAPLIPEVRSLQGIISADARFDGTLAAPLLYGELNLLEGEVQTHSDMVTLSRLVTRLKIDGNRAELDGSMLVGKGPLTLGGWLSWARLPVTGSLTIKGKDLEAQYPGMGRVRVTPD
;
A
#
# COMPACT_ATOMS: atom_id res chain seq x y z
N ALA A 1 27.64 7.37 53.41
CA ALA A 1 27.81 7.66 51.99
C ALA A 1 26.95 6.66 51.21
N GLY A 2 25.78 7.12 50.72
CA GLY A 2 24.88 6.32 49.89
C GLY A 2 25.32 6.38 48.43
N PRO A 3 25.09 5.33 47.62
CA PRO A 3 25.47 5.35 46.24
C PRO A 3 24.57 6.35 45.47
N ALA A 4 25.21 7.33 44.82
CA ALA A 4 24.55 8.23 43.89
C ALA A 4 23.93 7.39 42.76
N SER A 5 22.60 7.41 42.65
CA SER A 5 21.89 6.83 41.55
C SER A 5 22.30 7.56 40.25
N ARG A 6 23.09 6.88 39.42
CA ARG A 6 23.31 7.33 38.03
C ARG A 6 21.97 7.33 37.33
N ARG A 7 21.35 8.50 37.19
CA ARG A 7 20.29 8.71 36.23
C ARG A 7 20.91 8.48 34.85
N SER A 8 20.61 7.34 34.26
CA SER A 8 20.97 7.08 32.86
C SER A 8 20.20 8.10 32.00
N ASN A 9 20.94 9.05 31.47
CA ASN A 9 20.42 10.05 30.55
C ASN A 9 20.21 9.35 29.19
N GLN A 10 19.14 8.58 29.06
CA GLN A 10 18.80 7.95 27.78
C GLN A 10 18.16 9.01 26.90
N PRO A 11 18.55 9.12 25.62
CA PRO A 11 18.03 10.11 24.72
C PRO A 11 16.52 9.89 24.48
N SER A 12 15.73 10.93 24.59
CA SER A 12 14.37 11.00 24.13
C SER A 12 14.30 11.99 23.00
N MET A 13 13.59 11.65 21.93
CA MET A 13 13.36 12.53 20.79
C MET A 13 11.86 12.57 20.47
N HIS A 14 11.33 13.77 20.34
CA HIS A 14 9.99 14.01 19.87
C HIS A 14 10.07 14.91 18.64
N ALA A 15 9.49 14.50 17.56
CA ALA A 15 9.30 15.32 16.39
C ALA A 15 7.83 15.23 15.96
N THR A 16 7.19 16.35 15.80
CA THR A 16 5.82 16.42 15.28
C THR A 16 5.77 17.51 14.22
N VAL A 17 5.30 17.13 13.04
CA VAL A 17 4.99 18.04 11.95
C VAL A 17 3.48 18.08 11.82
N ARG A 18 2.91 19.25 12.07
CA ARG A 18 1.49 19.54 11.78
C ARG A 18 1.44 20.65 10.78
N THR A 19 0.65 20.47 9.75
CA THR A 19 0.46 21.51 8.75
C THR A 19 -0.99 21.99 8.75
N THR A 20 -1.17 23.27 8.44
CA THR A 20 -2.46 23.80 8.01
C THR A 20 -2.78 23.26 6.61
N PRO A 21 -4.05 23.29 6.18
CA PRO A 21 -4.41 22.96 4.80
C PRO A 21 -3.50 23.65 3.79
N GLY A 22 -3.06 22.92 2.81
CA GLY A 22 -2.05 23.40 1.85
C GLY A 22 -1.96 22.55 0.60
N THR A 23 -0.92 22.81 -0.18
CA THR A 23 -0.62 22.07 -1.40
C THR A 23 0.71 21.37 -1.27
N PHE A 24 0.73 20.09 -1.56
CA PHE A 24 1.94 19.30 -1.71
C PHE A 24 2.32 19.23 -3.18
N VAL A 25 3.60 19.46 -3.46
CA VAL A 25 4.17 19.37 -4.82
C VAL A 25 5.39 18.45 -4.77
N ALA A 26 5.35 17.37 -5.53
CA ALA A 26 6.49 16.47 -5.73
C ALA A 26 6.51 16.04 -7.20
N ASP A 27 7.54 16.43 -7.93
CA ASP A 27 7.67 16.26 -9.37
C ASP A 27 6.40 16.76 -10.11
N GLU A 28 5.72 15.89 -10.83
CA GLU A 28 4.47 16.22 -11.54
C GLU A 28 3.22 16.11 -10.66
N LEU A 29 3.37 15.60 -9.43
CA LEU A 29 2.27 15.45 -8.50
C LEU A 29 2.02 16.77 -7.75
N LYS A 30 0.87 17.38 -8.02
CA LYS A 30 0.36 18.52 -7.26
C LYS A 30 -0.98 18.17 -6.64
N THR A 31 -1.07 18.19 -5.31
CA THR A 31 -2.29 17.83 -4.60
C THR A 31 -2.57 18.74 -3.42
N GLU A 32 -3.84 18.99 -3.16
CA GLU A 32 -4.29 19.71 -1.98
C GLU A 32 -4.57 18.74 -0.85
N TYR A 33 -4.17 19.10 0.36
CA TYR A 33 -4.48 18.35 1.57
C TYR A 33 -5.16 19.25 2.61
N GLN A 34 -6.04 18.65 3.39
CA GLN A 34 -6.75 19.31 4.48
C GLN A 34 -6.03 19.12 5.82
N ARG A 35 -5.35 17.99 5.98
CA ARG A 35 -4.62 17.65 7.20
C ARG A 35 -3.41 16.81 6.86
N LEU A 36 -2.29 17.14 7.46
CA LEU A 36 -1.10 16.32 7.51
C LEU A 36 -0.49 16.43 8.90
N GLU A 37 -0.49 15.35 9.62
CA GLU A 37 0.18 15.20 10.90
C GLU A 37 1.15 14.02 10.83
N LEU A 38 2.42 14.28 11.08
CA LEU A 38 3.47 13.29 11.18
C LEU A 38 4.05 13.37 12.59
N GLY A 39 3.96 12.30 13.34
CA GLY A 39 4.52 12.15 14.67
C GLY A 39 5.63 11.12 14.70
N LEU A 40 6.79 11.49 15.21
CA LEU A 40 7.87 10.57 15.56
C LEU A 40 8.15 10.75 17.05
N HIS A 41 8.05 9.67 17.78
CA HIS A 41 8.34 9.63 19.19
C HIS A 41 9.34 8.54 19.47
N PHE A 42 10.46 8.90 20.07
CA PHE A 42 11.47 7.96 20.50
C PHE A 42 11.77 8.20 21.97
N GLU A 43 11.46 7.24 22.82
CA GLU A 43 11.73 7.33 24.27
C GLU A 43 12.16 5.98 24.80
N ARG A 44 13.30 5.98 25.51
CA ARG A 44 13.87 4.81 26.18
C ARG A 44 13.97 3.61 25.23
N GLN A 45 13.01 2.69 25.36
CA GLN A 45 12.95 1.43 24.60
C GLN A 45 11.72 1.37 23.70
N GLN A 46 11.25 2.52 23.24
CA GLN A 46 10.08 2.62 22.37
C GLN A 46 10.32 3.61 21.25
N ALA A 47 9.86 3.24 20.04
CA ALA A 47 9.76 4.13 18.92
C ALA A 47 8.31 4.09 18.41
N ALA A 48 7.68 5.25 18.28
CA ALA A 48 6.33 5.36 17.75
C ALA A 48 6.32 6.27 16.52
N ILE A 49 5.58 5.85 15.51
CA ILE A 49 5.35 6.59 14.27
C ILE A 49 3.84 6.77 14.12
N ARG A 50 3.41 7.99 13.88
CA ARG A 50 2.03 8.29 13.55
C ARG A 50 1.96 9.10 12.27
N VAL A 51 1.03 8.73 11.39
CA VAL A 51 0.70 9.47 10.18
C VAL A 51 -0.81 9.65 10.15
N ASP A 52 -1.27 10.90 10.06
CA ASP A 52 -2.65 11.25 9.80
C ASP A 52 -2.68 12.20 8.62
N PHE A 53 -3.20 11.74 7.49
CA PHE A 53 -3.27 12.48 6.25
C PHE A 53 -4.68 12.46 5.71
N ALA A 54 -5.20 13.62 5.32
CA ALA A 54 -6.50 13.74 4.69
C ALA A 54 -6.43 14.66 3.46
N SER A 55 -6.88 14.14 2.33
CA SER A 55 -6.99 14.86 1.06
C SER A 55 -8.23 14.43 0.29
N ARG A 56 -9.00 15.39 -0.23
CA ARG A 56 -10.12 15.10 -1.12
C ARG A 56 -9.69 14.49 -2.47
N GLN A 57 -8.46 14.78 -2.88
CA GLN A 57 -7.92 14.31 -4.16
C GLN A 57 -7.27 12.93 -4.01
N ILE A 58 -6.61 12.67 -2.91
CA ILE A 58 -5.91 11.40 -2.67
C ILE A 58 -6.77 10.42 -1.88
N GLY A 59 -7.44 10.86 -0.81
CA GLY A 59 -8.09 10.02 0.20
C GLY A 59 -7.48 10.24 1.57
N ASN A 60 -7.76 9.32 2.51
CA ASN A 60 -7.30 9.41 3.88
C ASN A 60 -6.33 8.28 4.21
N ILE A 61 -5.32 8.60 4.99
CA ILE A 61 -4.33 7.64 5.51
C ILE A 61 -4.24 7.88 7.02
N ASP A 62 -4.51 6.86 7.80
CA ASP A 62 -4.29 6.85 9.24
C ASP A 62 -3.42 5.64 9.58
N THR A 63 -2.30 5.90 10.25
CA THR A 63 -1.34 4.85 10.61
C THR A 63 -0.72 5.20 11.94
N ASP A 64 -0.70 4.24 12.84
CA ASP A 64 0.13 4.26 14.02
C ASP A 64 0.95 2.98 14.12
N LEU A 65 2.23 3.11 14.39
CA LEU A 65 3.16 2.01 14.56
C LEU A 65 3.96 2.24 15.84
N LEU A 66 3.94 1.26 16.71
CA LEU A 66 4.73 1.22 17.94
C LEU A 66 5.74 0.07 17.87
N ILE A 67 7.00 0.40 18.09
CA ILE A 67 8.09 -0.56 18.19
C ILE A 67 8.61 -0.52 19.63
N ARG A 68 8.46 -1.61 20.36
CA ARG A 68 9.06 -1.77 21.70
C ARG A 68 10.39 -2.50 21.59
N GLU A 69 11.35 -2.09 22.41
CA GLU A 69 12.71 -2.65 22.42
C GLU A 69 13.36 -2.67 21.03
N PRO A 70 13.46 -1.53 20.32
CA PRO A 70 13.96 -1.50 18.94
C PRO A 70 15.40 -2.01 18.80
N ALA A 71 16.22 -1.90 19.84
CA ALA A 71 17.57 -2.46 19.88
C ALA A 71 17.62 -3.93 20.38
N GLY A 72 16.48 -4.49 20.80
CA GLY A 72 16.34 -5.85 21.27
C GLY A 72 15.49 -6.70 20.31
N ARG A 73 14.36 -7.23 20.78
CA ARG A 73 13.46 -8.05 19.96
C ARG A 73 12.66 -7.23 18.94
N GLY A 74 12.50 -5.91 19.15
CA GLY A 74 11.78 -5.03 18.27
C GLY A 74 10.31 -5.42 18.09
N GLN A 75 9.56 -5.55 19.20
CA GLN A 75 8.15 -5.92 19.12
C GLN A 75 7.33 -4.86 18.40
N LEU A 76 6.61 -5.28 17.37
CA LEU A 76 5.72 -4.44 16.55
C LEU A 76 4.30 -4.49 17.07
N SER A 77 3.62 -3.35 17.07
CA SER A 77 2.17 -3.25 17.17
C SER A 77 1.69 -1.97 16.52
N GLY A 78 0.47 -1.96 15.99
CA GLY A 78 -0.06 -0.77 15.35
C GLY A 78 -1.13 -1.10 14.33
N GLN A 79 -1.61 -0.06 13.64
CA GLN A 79 -2.63 -0.18 12.62
C GLN A 79 -2.29 0.66 11.39
N LEU A 80 -2.83 0.25 10.26
CA LEU A 80 -2.77 0.94 8.99
C LEU A 80 -4.17 0.99 8.42
N LYS A 81 -4.64 2.19 8.12
CA LYS A 81 -5.95 2.39 7.50
C LYS A 81 -5.84 3.33 6.32
N PHE A 82 -6.39 2.91 5.19
CA PHE A 82 -6.60 3.72 4.01
C PHE A 82 -8.09 3.80 3.73
N ASP A 83 -8.62 5.02 3.66
CA ASP A 83 -9.99 5.25 3.26
C ASP A 83 -10.00 6.04 1.94
N ASP A 84 -10.62 5.45 0.90
CA ASP A 84 -10.84 6.06 -0.41
C ASP A 84 -9.56 6.59 -1.08
N LEU A 85 -8.44 5.84 -1.00
CA LEU A 85 -7.19 6.22 -1.65
C LEU A 85 -7.34 6.14 -3.17
N LYS A 86 -7.36 7.28 -3.84
CA LYS A 86 -7.62 7.41 -5.28
C LYS A 86 -6.35 7.24 -6.09
N LEU A 87 -6.31 6.23 -6.92
CA LEU A 87 -5.15 5.92 -7.77
C LEU A 87 -4.89 6.98 -8.85
N THR A 88 -5.90 7.74 -9.25
CA THR A 88 -5.80 8.78 -10.29
C THR A 88 -4.68 9.79 -10.03
N THR A 89 -4.46 10.11 -8.76
CA THR A 89 -3.43 11.06 -8.34
C THR A 89 -2.01 10.56 -8.61
N PHE A 90 -1.83 9.24 -8.69
CA PHE A 90 -0.51 8.61 -8.88
C PHE A 90 -0.19 8.32 -10.36
N ALA A 91 -1.14 8.54 -11.28
CA ALA A 91 -0.91 8.31 -12.71
C ALA A 91 0.31 9.06 -13.27
N PRO A 92 0.58 10.33 -12.94
CA PRO A 92 1.75 11.06 -13.44
C PRO A 92 3.09 10.45 -13.01
N LEU A 93 3.12 9.63 -11.96
CA LEU A 93 4.34 9.00 -11.46
C LEU A 93 4.72 7.71 -12.23
N ILE A 94 3.86 7.27 -13.17
CA ILE A 94 4.06 6.04 -13.94
C ILE A 94 4.12 6.40 -15.43
N PRO A 95 5.32 6.55 -16.02
CA PRO A 95 5.48 7.05 -17.39
C PRO A 95 4.74 6.26 -18.46
N GLU A 96 4.54 4.96 -18.27
CA GLU A 96 3.88 4.07 -19.23
C GLU A 96 2.35 4.19 -19.21
N VAL A 97 1.80 4.83 -18.18
CA VAL A 97 0.36 4.91 -17.92
C VAL A 97 -0.17 6.28 -18.31
N ARG A 98 -1.14 6.30 -19.23
CA ARG A 98 -1.87 7.51 -19.63
C ARG A 98 -2.98 7.87 -18.64
N SER A 99 -3.67 6.86 -18.14
CA SER A 99 -4.76 7.02 -17.17
C SER A 99 -4.76 5.86 -16.19
N LEU A 100 -4.86 6.18 -14.92
CA LEU A 100 -4.98 5.25 -13.81
C LEU A 100 -6.19 5.65 -12.98
N GLN A 101 -7.13 4.75 -12.80
CA GLN A 101 -8.30 4.94 -11.95
C GLN A 101 -8.43 3.79 -10.96
N GLY A 102 -9.14 4.03 -9.88
CA GLY A 102 -9.42 3.03 -8.86
C GLY A 102 -9.37 3.64 -7.46
N ILE A 103 -9.99 2.95 -6.54
CA ILE A 103 -10.09 3.31 -5.13
C ILE A 103 -9.52 2.17 -4.31
N ILE A 104 -8.51 2.48 -3.49
CA ILE A 104 -7.94 1.52 -2.54
C ILE A 104 -8.48 1.83 -1.15
N SER A 105 -8.95 0.79 -0.47
CA SER A 105 -9.20 0.80 0.97
C SER A 105 -8.39 -0.30 1.62
N ALA A 106 -7.91 -0.05 2.83
CA ALA A 106 -7.18 -1.02 3.63
C ALA A 106 -7.48 -0.81 5.11
N ASP A 107 -7.58 -1.91 5.82
CA ASP A 107 -7.63 -1.95 7.28
C ASP A 107 -6.76 -3.12 7.72
N ALA A 108 -5.64 -2.81 8.37
CA ALA A 108 -4.66 -3.81 8.75
C ALA A 108 -4.02 -3.48 10.10
N ARG A 109 -3.63 -4.52 10.83
CA ARG A 109 -2.95 -4.45 12.12
C ARG A 109 -1.58 -5.10 12.04
N PHE A 110 -0.59 -4.40 12.53
CA PHE A 110 0.78 -4.91 12.73
C PHE A 110 0.90 -5.66 14.05
N ASP A 111 1.68 -6.72 14.05
CA ASP A 111 2.05 -7.53 15.21
C ASP A 111 3.41 -8.21 14.98
N GLY A 112 3.89 -8.99 15.94
CA GLY A 112 5.14 -9.74 15.83
C GLY A 112 6.37 -8.94 16.19
N THR A 113 7.43 -9.06 15.38
CA THR A 113 8.71 -8.38 15.62
C THR A 113 9.28 -7.81 14.32
N LEU A 114 10.29 -6.91 14.42
CA LEU A 114 11.01 -6.40 13.26
C LEU A 114 11.63 -7.50 12.39
N ALA A 115 12.09 -8.60 13.02
CA ALA A 115 12.67 -9.74 12.31
C ALA A 115 11.62 -10.69 11.72
N ALA A 116 10.41 -10.73 12.30
CA ALA A 116 9.31 -11.58 11.88
C ALA A 116 8.00 -10.79 12.01
N PRO A 117 7.75 -9.83 11.11
CA PRO A 117 6.55 -9.01 11.14
C PRO A 117 5.32 -9.84 10.76
N LEU A 118 4.26 -9.64 11.51
CA LEU A 118 2.94 -10.18 11.25
C LEU A 118 2.00 -9.04 10.87
N LEU A 119 1.16 -9.27 9.89
CA LEU A 119 0.16 -8.33 9.43
C LEU A 119 -1.18 -9.05 9.33
N TYR A 120 -2.23 -8.43 9.83
CA TYR A 120 -3.60 -8.98 9.78
C TYR A 120 -4.53 -7.94 9.22
N GLY A 121 -5.30 -8.29 8.21
CA GLY A 121 -6.24 -7.35 7.64
C GLY A 121 -6.57 -7.62 6.19
N GLU A 122 -7.05 -6.58 5.53
CA GLU A 122 -7.54 -6.66 4.17
C GLU A 122 -7.18 -5.37 3.40
N LEU A 123 -6.84 -5.53 2.13
CA LEU A 123 -6.71 -4.44 1.18
C LEU A 123 -7.62 -4.74 -0.01
N ASN A 124 -8.42 -3.76 -0.39
CA ASN A 124 -9.35 -3.84 -1.50
C ASN A 124 -9.02 -2.76 -2.53
N LEU A 125 -9.03 -3.13 -3.81
CA LEU A 125 -9.04 -2.23 -4.94
C LEU A 125 -10.36 -2.39 -5.67
N LEU A 126 -11.06 -1.29 -5.86
CA LEU A 126 -12.34 -1.21 -6.57
C LEU A 126 -12.22 -0.26 -7.75
N GLU A 127 -13.05 -0.50 -8.76
CA GLU A 127 -13.18 0.37 -9.95
C GLU A 127 -11.84 0.63 -10.66
N GLY A 128 -10.93 -0.34 -10.62
CA GLY A 128 -9.62 -0.20 -11.24
C GLY A 128 -9.72 -0.10 -12.77
N GLU A 129 -9.04 0.89 -13.35
CA GLU A 129 -8.86 1.04 -14.78
C GLU A 129 -7.45 1.53 -15.07
N VAL A 130 -6.79 0.91 -16.05
CA VAL A 130 -5.46 1.29 -16.50
C VAL A 130 -5.48 1.43 -18.01
N GLN A 131 -5.05 2.59 -18.51
CA GLN A 131 -4.82 2.84 -19.92
C GLN A 131 -3.35 3.20 -20.13
N THR A 132 -2.70 2.52 -21.04
CA THR A 132 -1.32 2.80 -21.42
C THR A 132 -1.25 3.76 -22.60
N HIS A 133 -0.11 4.42 -22.81
CA HIS A 133 0.09 5.32 -23.96
C HIS A 133 0.02 4.59 -25.31
N SER A 134 0.31 3.30 -25.32
CA SER A 134 0.33 2.51 -26.56
C SER A 134 -1.05 2.11 -27.08
N ASP A 135 -2.14 2.41 -26.36
CA ASP A 135 -3.52 1.98 -26.64
C ASP A 135 -3.70 0.48 -26.95
N MET A 136 -2.65 -0.33 -26.68
CA MET A 136 -2.64 -1.76 -27.00
C MET A 136 -3.56 -2.56 -26.08
N VAL A 137 -3.65 -2.17 -24.83
CA VAL A 137 -4.44 -2.89 -23.82
C VAL A 137 -5.10 -1.89 -22.86
N THR A 138 -6.41 -1.99 -22.73
CA THR A 138 -7.16 -1.33 -21.66
C THR A 138 -7.55 -2.38 -20.64
N LEU A 139 -7.10 -2.20 -19.41
CA LEU A 139 -7.57 -2.97 -18.26
C LEU A 139 -8.70 -2.19 -17.61
N SER A 140 -9.84 -2.81 -17.42
CA SER A 140 -11.00 -2.16 -16.82
C SER A 140 -11.74 -3.06 -15.87
N ARG A 141 -12.59 -2.47 -15.03
CA ARG A 141 -13.34 -3.18 -13.98
C ARG A 141 -12.45 -4.04 -13.09
N LEU A 142 -11.23 -3.57 -12.82
CA LEU A 142 -10.32 -4.28 -11.93
C LEU A 142 -10.86 -4.19 -10.50
N VAL A 143 -11.14 -5.33 -9.93
CA VAL A 143 -11.49 -5.52 -8.53
C VAL A 143 -10.54 -6.54 -7.95
N THR A 144 -9.84 -6.19 -6.87
CA THR A 144 -8.98 -7.14 -6.17
C THR A 144 -9.19 -7.03 -4.67
N ARG A 145 -9.06 -8.18 -4.01
CA ARG A 145 -9.01 -8.31 -2.56
C ARG A 145 -7.73 -9.03 -2.18
N LEU A 146 -6.98 -8.43 -1.28
CA LEU A 146 -5.81 -9.02 -0.65
C LEU A 146 -6.14 -9.26 0.83
N LYS A 147 -6.34 -10.52 1.20
CA LYS A 147 -6.53 -10.91 2.60
C LYS A 147 -5.20 -11.29 3.20
N ILE A 148 -4.88 -10.72 4.36
CA ILE A 148 -3.58 -10.88 5.02
C ILE A 148 -3.81 -11.53 6.38
N ASP A 149 -3.09 -12.63 6.65
CA ASP A 149 -3.18 -13.39 7.87
C ASP A 149 -1.76 -13.79 8.36
N GLY A 150 -1.25 -13.02 9.29
CA GLY A 150 0.08 -13.19 9.86
C GLY A 150 1.19 -12.88 8.85
N ASN A 151 1.85 -13.91 8.36
CA ASN A 151 2.95 -13.82 7.40
C ASN A 151 2.57 -14.34 5.99
N ARG A 152 1.29 -14.41 5.70
CA ARG A 152 0.72 -14.85 4.44
C ARG A 152 -0.34 -13.87 3.95
N ALA A 153 -0.37 -13.66 2.66
CA ALA A 153 -1.45 -12.93 1.99
C ALA A 153 -2.03 -13.79 0.85
N GLU A 154 -3.33 -13.68 0.67
CA GLU A 154 -4.09 -14.33 -0.41
C GLU A 154 -4.73 -13.25 -1.27
N LEU A 155 -4.53 -13.36 -2.58
CA LEU A 155 -5.04 -12.46 -3.59
C LEU A 155 -6.15 -13.12 -4.37
N ASP A 156 -7.29 -12.44 -4.45
CA ASP A 156 -8.38 -12.74 -5.36
C ASP A 156 -8.73 -11.48 -6.16
N GLY A 157 -9.04 -11.64 -7.44
CA GLY A 157 -9.40 -10.51 -8.27
C GLY A 157 -10.00 -10.89 -9.61
N SER A 158 -10.58 -9.89 -10.24
CA SER A 158 -11.11 -9.99 -11.60
C SER A 158 -10.95 -8.68 -12.33
N MET A 159 -10.83 -8.73 -13.65
CA MET A 159 -10.77 -7.56 -14.52
C MET A 159 -11.28 -7.90 -15.92
N LEU A 160 -11.43 -6.89 -16.75
CA LEU A 160 -11.58 -7.04 -18.20
C LEU A 160 -10.31 -6.58 -18.90
N VAL A 161 -9.85 -7.38 -19.85
CA VAL A 161 -8.78 -7.05 -20.80
C VAL A 161 -9.44 -6.87 -22.18
N GLY A 162 -9.63 -5.64 -22.59
CA GLY A 162 -10.54 -5.34 -23.68
C GLY A 162 -11.98 -5.76 -23.33
N LYS A 163 -12.49 -6.82 -23.98
CA LYS A 163 -13.81 -7.42 -23.69
C LYS A 163 -13.72 -8.76 -22.97
N GLY A 164 -12.54 -9.33 -22.87
CA GLY A 164 -12.31 -10.65 -22.28
C GLY A 164 -12.21 -10.59 -20.75
N PRO A 165 -12.98 -11.42 -20.03
CA PRO A 165 -12.85 -11.52 -18.57
C PRO A 165 -11.55 -12.24 -18.18
N LEU A 166 -10.91 -11.73 -17.15
CA LEU A 166 -9.71 -12.31 -16.56
C LEU A 166 -9.89 -12.39 -15.03
N THR A 167 -9.47 -13.52 -14.47
CA THR A 167 -9.43 -13.71 -13.02
C THR A 167 -7.98 -13.81 -12.55
N LEU A 168 -7.73 -13.27 -11.39
CA LEU A 168 -6.47 -13.30 -10.68
C LEU A 168 -6.65 -14.08 -9.40
N GLY A 169 -5.72 -14.95 -9.08
CA GLY A 169 -5.67 -15.62 -7.80
C GLY A 169 -4.24 -15.89 -7.42
N GLY A 170 -3.94 -15.90 -6.14
CA GLY A 170 -2.58 -16.16 -5.73
C GLY A 170 -2.36 -16.08 -4.24
N TRP A 171 -1.12 -16.29 -3.85
CA TRP A 171 -0.70 -16.13 -2.48
C TRP A 171 0.75 -15.68 -2.40
N LEU A 172 1.09 -15.01 -1.31
CA LEU A 172 2.42 -14.56 -0.96
C LEU A 172 2.70 -14.95 0.49
N SER A 173 3.93 -15.38 0.80
CA SER A 173 4.35 -15.68 2.17
C SER A 173 5.74 -15.10 2.43
N TRP A 174 5.87 -14.42 3.55
CA TRP A 174 7.14 -13.90 4.10
C TRP A 174 7.52 -14.54 5.43
N ALA A 175 6.96 -15.74 5.70
CA ALA A 175 7.32 -16.54 6.87
C ALA A 175 8.82 -16.87 6.93
N ARG A 176 9.47 -16.90 5.79
CA ARG A 176 10.91 -17.11 5.61
C ARG A 176 11.41 -16.23 4.46
N LEU A 177 12.68 -15.85 4.52
CA LEU A 177 13.35 -15.21 3.38
C LEU A 177 14.09 -16.27 2.54
N PRO A 178 14.04 -16.19 1.20
CA PRO A 178 13.33 -15.21 0.39
C PRO A 178 11.81 -15.37 0.46
N VAL A 179 11.07 -14.29 0.18
CA VAL A 179 9.61 -14.31 0.05
C VAL A 179 9.19 -15.28 -1.03
N THR A 180 8.16 -16.09 -0.78
CA THR A 180 7.63 -17.08 -1.73
C THR A 180 6.18 -16.77 -2.08
N GLY A 181 5.75 -17.18 -3.26
CA GLY A 181 4.38 -16.95 -3.68
C GLY A 181 4.03 -17.65 -4.99
N SER A 182 2.77 -17.58 -5.35
CA SER A 182 2.23 -18.05 -6.62
C SER A 182 1.18 -17.06 -7.10
N LEU A 183 1.20 -16.75 -8.39
CA LEU A 183 0.16 -15.96 -9.06
C LEU A 183 -0.44 -16.81 -10.17
N THR A 184 -1.74 -16.94 -10.16
CA THR A 184 -2.52 -17.64 -11.20
C THR A 184 -3.36 -16.60 -11.93
N ILE A 185 -3.27 -16.60 -13.25
CA ILE A 185 -4.04 -15.74 -14.13
C ILE A 185 -4.84 -16.64 -15.06
N LYS A 186 -6.17 -16.49 -15.08
CA LYS A 186 -7.06 -17.25 -15.96
C LYS A 186 -7.88 -16.27 -16.77
N GLY A 187 -7.95 -16.48 -18.07
CA GLY A 187 -8.69 -15.60 -18.95
C GLY A 187 -9.34 -16.36 -20.09
N LYS A 188 -10.33 -15.73 -20.71
CA LYS A 188 -11.00 -16.25 -21.90
C LYS A 188 -11.17 -15.10 -22.89
N ASP A 189 -10.94 -15.37 -24.19
CA ASP A 189 -11.19 -14.42 -25.27
C ASP A 189 -10.51 -13.04 -25.04
N LEU A 190 -9.27 -13.03 -24.59
CA LEU A 190 -8.50 -11.81 -24.39
C LEU A 190 -8.21 -11.16 -25.76
N GLU A 191 -8.64 -9.92 -25.94
CA GLU A 191 -8.39 -9.14 -27.15
C GLU A 191 -7.25 -8.17 -26.89
N ALA A 192 -6.15 -8.31 -27.64
CA ALA A 192 -5.08 -7.30 -27.72
C ALA A 192 -5.08 -6.68 -29.11
N GLN A 193 -4.96 -5.36 -29.18
CA GLN A 193 -4.86 -4.62 -30.43
C GLN A 193 -3.40 -4.34 -30.71
N TYR A 194 -2.86 -4.92 -31.78
CA TYR A 194 -1.49 -4.63 -32.22
C TYR A 194 -1.51 -3.62 -33.34
N PRO A 195 -0.77 -2.49 -33.24
CA PRO A 195 -0.63 -1.54 -34.32
C PRO A 195 -0.12 -2.23 -35.60
N GLY A 196 -0.86 -2.14 -36.69
CA GLY A 196 -0.48 -2.74 -37.99
C GLY A 196 -0.78 -4.23 -38.20
N MET A 197 -1.21 -4.99 -37.17
CA MET A 197 -1.56 -6.41 -37.29
C MET A 197 -3.03 -6.75 -37.00
N GLY A 198 -3.84 -5.77 -36.64
CA GLY A 198 -5.25 -6.01 -36.29
C GLY A 198 -5.46 -6.52 -34.88
N ARG A 199 -6.64 -7.14 -34.65
CA ARG A 199 -7.02 -7.70 -33.33
C ARG A 199 -6.50 -9.13 -33.20
N VAL A 200 -5.83 -9.42 -32.12
CA VAL A 200 -5.43 -10.78 -31.74
C VAL A 200 -6.26 -11.22 -30.53
N ARG A 201 -6.87 -12.39 -30.63
CA ARG A 201 -7.60 -13.03 -29.53
C ARG A 201 -6.75 -14.15 -28.96
N VAL A 202 -6.55 -14.15 -27.65
CA VAL A 202 -5.78 -15.15 -26.92
C VAL A 202 -6.66 -15.74 -25.83
N THR A 203 -6.68 -17.05 -25.73
CA THR A 203 -7.33 -17.77 -24.63
C THR A 203 -6.22 -18.49 -23.87
N PRO A 204 -5.69 -17.93 -22.78
CA PRO A 204 -4.73 -18.64 -21.93
C PRO A 204 -5.43 -19.77 -21.20
N ASP A 205 -4.79 -20.93 -21.19
CA ASP A 205 -5.23 -22.13 -20.46
C ASP A 205 -4.93 -22.01 -18.96
#